data_a954ea7cfca553674362550450c49fac
#
_entry.id   a954ea7cfca553674362550450c49fac
#
_cell.length_a   1.000
_cell.length_b   1.000
_cell.length_c   1.000
_cell.angle_alpha   90.00
_cell.angle_beta   90.00
_cell.angle_gamma   90.00
#
_symmetry.space_group_name_H-M   'P 1'
#
loop_
_entity.id
_entity.type
_entity.pdbx_description
1 polymer ?
#
loop_
_entity_poly.entity_id
_entity_poly.type
_entity_poly.pdbx_seq_one_letter_code
_entity_poly.pdbx_strand_id
1 'polypeptide(L)'
;GPSRPAVVMEALQTLARDHSDAIVRGLTDKRPTYVRNLLTLISRWNDARFADYIEKTLRHPESTVRREALRILATLRPSGNGTKLVGLLSDSDETVRLTAMKVLSSGQYSAGFTVWAPFVSADDFHDRSPAEKRAVYLALKQTAADEAVPYWQGLLTEWSWTNRKKKEELALLAADILGKLATPAAVAALEIGQKKGGAAVRQACTSALSVANRQHRQSIPSAANS
;
A
#
# COMPACT_ATOMS: atom_id res chain seq x y z
N GLY A 1 -22.51 -35.72 -5.45
CA GLY A 1 -22.40 -34.96 -6.69
C GLY A 1 -22.48 -33.46 -6.41
N PRO A 2 -21.98 -32.60 -7.29
CA PRO A 2 -22.05 -31.18 -7.09
C PRO A 2 -23.50 -30.71 -6.97
N SER A 3 -23.72 -29.71 -6.09
CA SER A 3 -25.07 -29.16 -5.92
C SER A 3 -25.56 -28.47 -7.18
N ARG A 4 -26.90 -28.50 -7.46
CA ARG A 4 -27.47 -27.80 -8.63
C ARG A 4 -26.96 -26.40 -8.84
N PRO A 5 -26.80 -25.53 -7.80
CA PRO A 5 -26.20 -24.20 -7.96
C PRO A 5 -24.76 -24.23 -8.46
N ALA A 6 -23.95 -25.23 -8.08
CA ALA A 6 -22.56 -25.37 -8.54
C ALA A 6 -22.50 -25.70 -10.03
N VAL A 7 -23.32 -26.61 -10.52
CA VAL A 7 -23.38 -27.01 -11.95
C VAL A 7 -23.84 -25.82 -12.82
N VAL A 8 -24.85 -25.09 -12.39
CA VAL A 8 -25.32 -23.88 -13.11
C VAL A 8 -24.23 -22.81 -13.14
N MET A 9 -23.50 -22.63 -12.06
CA MET A 9 -22.41 -21.65 -12.00
C MET A 9 -21.25 -22.05 -12.92
N GLU A 10 -20.91 -23.34 -12.98
CA GLU A 10 -19.89 -23.87 -13.87
C GLU A 10 -20.27 -23.72 -15.37
N ALA A 11 -21.52 -24.01 -15.71
CA ALA A 11 -22.05 -23.78 -17.04
C ALA A 11 -22.03 -22.30 -17.43
N LEU A 12 -22.44 -21.41 -16.53
CA LEU A 12 -22.36 -19.96 -16.73
C LEU A 12 -20.92 -19.49 -16.89
N GLN A 13 -19.97 -20.05 -16.15
CA GLN A 13 -18.55 -19.73 -16.28
C GLN A 13 -17.99 -20.12 -17.65
N THR A 14 -18.39 -21.30 -18.16
CA THR A 14 -17.95 -21.78 -19.48
C THR A 14 -18.51 -20.89 -20.58
N LEU A 15 -19.82 -20.65 -20.60
CA LEU A 15 -20.48 -19.77 -21.55
C LEU A 15 -19.92 -18.34 -21.52
N ALA A 16 -19.63 -17.82 -20.35
CA ALA A 16 -19.11 -16.46 -20.21
C ALA A 16 -17.64 -16.33 -20.66
N ARG A 17 -16.83 -17.40 -20.59
CA ARG A 17 -15.48 -17.41 -21.18
C ARG A 17 -15.52 -17.26 -22.69
N ASP A 18 -16.46 -17.91 -23.34
CA ASP A 18 -16.66 -17.84 -24.80
C ASP A 18 -17.19 -16.46 -25.22
N HIS A 19 -17.84 -15.72 -24.31
CA HIS A 19 -18.37 -14.38 -24.53
C HIS A 19 -17.61 -13.29 -23.74
N SER A 20 -16.30 -13.43 -23.60
CA SER A 20 -15.44 -12.48 -22.86
C SER A 20 -15.64 -11.01 -23.28
N ASP A 21 -15.90 -10.75 -24.57
CA ASP A 21 -16.12 -9.40 -25.09
C ASP A 21 -17.37 -8.73 -24.52
N ALA A 22 -18.43 -9.49 -24.27
CA ALA A 22 -19.66 -8.96 -23.64
C ALA A 22 -19.39 -8.57 -22.18
N ILE A 23 -18.60 -9.36 -21.47
CA ILE A 23 -18.21 -9.08 -20.09
C ILE A 23 -17.33 -7.84 -20.02
N VAL A 24 -16.35 -7.73 -20.92
CA VAL A 24 -15.46 -6.56 -21.01
C VAL A 24 -16.26 -5.29 -21.26
N ARG A 25 -17.21 -5.31 -22.20
CA ARG A 25 -18.11 -4.17 -22.43
C ARG A 25 -18.93 -3.83 -21.20
N GLY A 26 -19.41 -4.86 -20.47
CA GLY A 26 -20.18 -4.69 -19.25
C GLY A 26 -19.41 -4.03 -18.08
N LEU A 27 -18.08 -4.13 -18.05
CA LEU A 27 -17.27 -3.46 -17.02
C LEU A 27 -17.28 -1.94 -17.09
N THR A 28 -17.73 -1.36 -18.19
CA THR A 28 -17.91 0.11 -18.38
C THR A 28 -19.34 0.58 -18.10
N ASP A 29 -20.23 -0.32 -17.68
CA ASP A 29 -21.63 0.02 -17.35
C ASP A 29 -21.69 0.92 -16.10
N LYS A 30 -22.67 1.83 -16.07
CA LYS A 30 -22.86 2.76 -14.96
C LYS A 30 -23.53 2.14 -13.73
N ARG A 31 -24.15 0.95 -13.87
CA ARG A 31 -24.86 0.25 -12.79
C ARG A 31 -23.89 -0.50 -11.88
N PRO A 32 -23.67 -0.06 -10.64
CA PRO A 32 -22.62 -0.61 -9.78
C PRO A 32 -22.81 -2.10 -9.49
N THR A 33 -24.03 -2.51 -9.22
CA THR A 33 -24.37 -3.92 -8.93
C THR A 33 -24.04 -4.84 -10.10
N TYR A 34 -24.33 -4.39 -11.32
CA TYR A 34 -24.03 -5.15 -12.53
C TYR A 34 -22.50 -5.33 -12.70
N VAL A 35 -21.75 -4.24 -12.62
CA VAL A 35 -20.28 -4.27 -12.73
C VAL A 35 -19.67 -5.14 -11.63
N ARG A 36 -20.14 -5.03 -10.40
CA ARG A 36 -19.64 -5.89 -9.29
C ARG A 36 -19.91 -7.36 -9.52
N ASN A 37 -21.06 -7.73 -10.10
CA ASN A 37 -21.35 -9.11 -10.45
C ASN A 37 -20.37 -9.65 -11.51
N LEU A 38 -20.04 -8.83 -12.52
CA LEU A 38 -19.05 -9.17 -13.53
C LEU A 38 -17.64 -9.31 -12.90
N LEU A 39 -17.26 -8.40 -12.04
CA LEU A 39 -15.99 -8.48 -11.31
C LEU A 39 -15.92 -9.76 -10.46
N THR A 40 -16.99 -10.14 -9.79
CA THR A 40 -17.07 -11.38 -9.02
C THR A 40 -16.89 -12.61 -9.93
N LEU A 41 -17.48 -12.59 -11.11
CA LEU A 41 -17.33 -13.66 -12.09
C LEU A 41 -15.89 -13.79 -12.58
N ILE A 42 -15.26 -12.67 -12.95
CA ILE A 42 -13.86 -12.63 -13.40
C ILE A 42 -12.91 -13.10 -12.28
N SER A 43 -13.16 -12.70 -11.05
CA SER A 43 -12.38 -13.12 -9.88
C SER A 43 -12.33 -14.64 -9.71
N ARG A 44 -13.44 -15.32 -9.99
CA ARG A 44 -13.52 -16.78 -9.95
C ARG A 44 -12.75 -17.47 -11.08
N TRP A 45 -12.64 -16.83 -12.23
CA TRP A 45 -11.85 -17.37 -13.35
C TRP A 45 -10.36 -17.28 -13.09
N ASN A 46 -9.95 -16.31 -12.28
CA ASN A 46 -8.53 -16.03 -11.99
C ASN A 46 -7.68 -15.90 -13.25
N ASP A 47 -8.21 -15.26 -14.28
CA ASP A 47 -7.59 -15.14 -15.60
C ASP A 47 -6.96 -13.76 -15.79
N ALA A 48 -5.62 -13.73 -15.84
CA ALA A 48 -4.84 -12.50 -15.97
C ALA A 48 -5.14 -11.68 -17.24
N ARG A 49 -5.75 -12.28 -18.27
CA ARG A 49 -6.17 -11.56 -19.48
C ARG A 49 -7.16 -10.43 -19.21
N PHE A 50 -7.94 -10.54 -18.13
CA PHE A 50 -8.88 -9.49 -17.74
C PHE A 50 -8.24 -8.32 -16.99
N ALA A 51 -6.99 -8.40 -16.59
CA ALA A 51 -6.35 -7.40 -15.74
C ALA A 51 -6.40 -5.99 -16.34
N ASP A 52 -6.14 -5.82 -17.64
CA ASP A 52 -6.17 -4.51 -18.31
C ASP A 52 -7.57 -3.89 -18.34
N TYR A 53 -8.60 -4.71 -18.42
CA TYR A 53 -10.00 -4.26 -18.39
C TYR A 53 -10.44 -3.87 -16.97
N ILE A 54 -10.04 -4.66 -15.98
CA ILE A 54 -10.28 -4.35 -14.57
C ILE A 54 -9.57 -3.06 -14.18
N GLU A 55 -8.38 -2.83 -14.70
CA GLU A 55 -7.63 -1.59 -14.47
C GLU A 55 -8.42 -0.34 -14.92
N LYS A 56 -9.12 -0.41 -16.05
CA LYS A 56 -10.01 0.68 -16.49
C LYS A 56 -11.15 0.92 -15.50
N THR A 57 -11.63 -0.14 -14.84
CA THR A 57 -12.70 -0.09 -13.83
C THR A 57 -12.25 0.61 -12.53
N LEU A 58 -10.95 0.78 -12.30
CA LEU A 58 -10.43 1.59 -11.18
C LEU A 58 -10.87 3.08 -11.25
N ARG A 59 -11.42 3.53 -12.37
CA ARG A 59 -11.96 4.88 -12.57
C ARG A 59 -13.49 4.94 -12.49
N HIS A 60 -14.15 3.88 -12.09
CA HIS A 60 -15.60 3.86 -11.98
C HIS A 60 -16.10 4.91 -10.97
N PRO A 61 -17.20 5.62 -11.22
CA PRO A 61 -17.73 6.65 -10.32
C PRO A 61 -18.02 6.11 -8.91
N GLU A 62 -18.51 4.89 -8.82
CA GLU A 62 -18.86 4.24 -7.53
C GLU A 62 -17.65 3.65 -6.84
N SER A 63 -17.38 4.05 -5.58
CA SER A 63 -16.21 3.62 -4.80
C SER A 63 -16.18 2.13 -4.51
N THR A 64 -17.35 1.52 -4.29
CA THR A 64 -17.44 0.07 -4.05
C THR A 64 -16.99 -0.75 -5.23
N VAL A 65 -17.19 -0.26 -6.45
CA VAL A 65 -16.70 -0.87 -7.69
C VAL A 65 -15.18 -0.70 -7.81
N ARG A 66 -14.65 0.51 -7.59
CA ARG A 66 -13.20 0.77 -7.63
C ARG A 66 -12.44 -0.10 -6.62
N ARG A 67 -12.98 -0.22 -5.41
CA ARG A 67 -12.39 -1.07 -4.36
C ARG A 67 -12.35 -2.54 -4.74
N GLU A 68 -13.45 -3.07 -5.30
CA GLU A 68 -13.51 -4.47 -5.72
C GLU A 68 -12.57 -4.74 -6.90
N ALA A 69 -12.55 -3.86 -7.89
CA ALA A 69 -11.62 -3.92 -9.02
C ALA A 69 -10.15 -3.96 -8.54
N LEU A 70 -9.80 -3.11 -7.58
CA LEU A 70 -8.46 -3.07 -6.99
C LEU A 70 -8.07 -4.39 -6.32
N ARG A 71 -8.99 -5.00 -5.54
CA ARG A 71 -8.74 -6.29 -4.88
C ARG A 71 -8.51 -7.41 -5.89
N ILE A 72 -9.32 -7.46 -6.95
CA ILE A 72 -9.22 -8.48 -7.98
C ILE A 72 -7.94 -8.29 -8.80
N LEU A 73 -7.62 -7.04 -9.16
CA LEU A 73 -6.38 -6.73 -9.88
C LEU A 73 -5.14 -7.17 -9.09
N ALA A 74 -5.13 -6.96 -7.78
CA ALA A 74 -4.07 -7.41 -6.90
C ALA A 74 -3.89 -8.95 -6.91
N THR A 75 -4.97 -9.70 -7.10
CA THR A 75 -4.92 -11.16 -7.21
C THR A 75 -4.46 -11.62 -8.58
N LEU A 76 -4.97 -10.99 -9.64
CA LEU A 76 -4.65 -11.38 -11.03
C LEU A 76 -3.23 -10.99 -11.46
N ARG A 77 -2.71 -9.90 -10.94
CA ARG A 77 -1.34 -9.39 -11.16
C ARG A 77 -0.67 -9.07 -9.84
N PRO A 78 -0.25 -10.09 -9.09
CA PRO A 78 0.36 -9.89 -7.77
C PRO A 78 1.70 -9.16 -7.85
N SER A 79 2.38 -9.18 -9.00
CA SER A 79 3.62 -8.44 -9.24
C SER A 79 3.44 -7.49 -10.42
N GLY A 80 3.69 -6.21 -10.20
CA GLY A 80 3.50 -5.20 -11.24
C GLY A 80 4.04 -3.83 -10.86
N ASN A 81 3.91 -2.90 -11.78
CA ASN A 81 4.21 -1.50 -11.52
C ASN A 81 3.13 -0.89 -10.62
N GLY A 82 3.50 -0.53 -9.39
CA GLY A 82 2.62 0.07 -8.41
C GLY A 82 2.17 1.50 -8.74
N THR A 83 2.73 2.16 -9.76
CA THR A 83 2.48 3.57 -10.08
C THR A 83 0.99 3.90 -10.21
N LYS A 84 0.21 3.04 -10.88
CA LYS A 84 -1.24 3.27 -11.05
C LYS A 84 -2.01 3.09 -9.75
N LEU A 85 -1.55 2.20 -8.88
CA LEU A 85 -2.13 1.97 -7.56
C LEU A 85 -1.82 3.11 -6.60
N VAL A 86 -0.64 3.72 -6.72
CA VAL A 86 -0.29 4.93 -5.95
C VAL A 86 -1.26 6.08 -6.26
N GLY A 87 -1.72 6.22 -7.51
CA GLY A 87 -2.76 7.20 -7.85
C GLY A 87 -4.06 7.05 -7.05
N LEU A 88 -4.41 5.83 -6.61
CA LEU A 88 -5.58 5.58 -5.78
C LEU A 88 -5.42 5.98 -4.31
N LEU A 89 -4.21 6.36 -3.88
CA LEU A 89 -3.98 6.94 -2.55
C LEU A 89 -4.61 8.33 -2.40
N SER A 90 -4.95 8.97 -3.52
CA SER A 90 -5.68 10.24 -3.58
C SER A 90 -7.16 10.06 -3.91
N ASP A 91 -7.71 8.84 -3.85
CA ASP A 91 -9.13 8.59 -4.08
C ASP A 91 -10.00 9.36 -3.07
N SER A 92 -11.14 9.84 -3.52
CA SER A 92 -12.09 10.56 -2.65
C SER A 92 -12.65 9.67 -1.52
N ASP A 93 -12.74 8.36 -1.75
CA ASP A 93 -13.24 7.39 -0.77
C ASP A 93 -12.10 6.79 0.07
N GLU A 94 -12.19 6.93 1.39
CA GLU A 94 -11.18 6.43 2.33
C GLU A 94 -10.99 4.91 2.23
N THR A 95 -12.05 4.15 1.96
CA THR A 95 -11.95 2.69 1.90
C THR A 95 -11.21 2.22 0.64
N VAL A 96 -11.28 2.98 -0.45
CA VAL A 96 -10.46 2.77 -1.66
C VAL A 96 -9.00 3.07 -1.35
N ARG A 97 -8.71 4.23 -0.72
CA ARG A 97 -7.35 4.60 -0.31
C ARG A 97 -6.70 3.55 0.57
N LEU A 98 -7.39 3.12 1.63
CA LEU A 98 -6.91 2.08 2.55
C LEU A 98 -6.68 0.72 1.85
N THR A 99 -7.54 0.37 0.89
CA THR A 99 -7.35 -0.85 0.10
C THR A 99 -6.11 -0.75 -0.78
N ALA A 100 -5.87 0.39 -1.43
CA ALA A 100 -4.66 0.63 -2.22
C ALA A 100 -3.39 0.53 -1.37
N MET A 101 -3.40 1.13 -0.17
CA MET A 101 -2.28 1.04 0.78
C MET A 101 -1.99 -0.40 1.19
N LYS A 102 -3.05 -1.19 1.47
CA LYS A 102 -2.92 -2.60 1.83
C LYS A 102 -2.32 -3.42 0.67
N VAL A 103 -2.78 -3.19 -0.55
CA VAL A 103 -2.26 -3.88 -1.73
C VAL A 103 -0.80 -3.52 -1.97
N LEU A 104 -0.43 -2.25 -1.92
CA LEU A 104 0.94 -1.79 -2.07
C LEU A 104 1.86 -2.33 -0.97
N SER A 105 1.38 -2.41 0.28
CA SER A 105 2.16 -2.95 1.41
C SER A 105 2.30 -4.47 1.40
N SER A 106 1.70 -5.19 0.46
CA SER A 106 1.90 -6.64 0.32
C SER A 106 3.31 -7.03 -0.16
N GLY A 107 4.12 -6.05 -0.60
CA GLY A 107 5.48 -6.27 -1.09
C GLY A 107 5.58 -6.86 -2.50
N GLN A 108 4.45 -7.01 -3.18
CA GLN A 108 4.38 -7.59 -4.54
C GLN A 108 4.48 -6.52 -5.66
N TYR A 109 4.35 -5.26 -5.29
CA TYR A 109 4.44 -4.12 -6.20
C TYR A 109 5.68 -3.31 -5.91
N SER A 110 6.40 -2.91 -6.96
CA SER A 110 7.47 -1.93 -6.85
C SER A 110 6.95 -0.54 -7.20
N ALA A 111 7.28 0.44 -6.38
CA ALA A 111 7.04 1.85 -6.66
C ALA A 111 8.14 2.64 -5.95
N GLY A 112 9.13 3.11 -6.71
CA GLY A 112 10.22 3.91 -6.18
C GLY A 112 9.72 5.17 -5.48
N PHE A 113 10.54 5.76 -4.63
CA PHE A 113 10.15 6.92 -3.83
C PHE A 113 9.64 8.11 -4.66
N THR A 114 10.14 8.30 -5.86
CA THR A 114 9.68 9.37 -6.77
C THR A 114 8.17 9.31 -7.08
N VAL A 115 7.58 8.11 -7.06
CA VAL A 115 6.14 7.92 -7.27
C VAL A 115 5.34 8.32 -6.02
N TRP A 116 5.92 8.14 -4.83
CA TRP A 116 5.30 8.48 -3.56
C TRP A 116 5.48 9.93 -3.16
N ALA A 117 6.58 10.56 -3.59
CA ALA A 117 6.96 11.89 -3.15
C ALA A 117 5.84 12.93 -3.29
N PRO A 118 5.13 13.05 -4.43
CA PRO A 118 4.04 14.02 -4.55
C PRO A 118 2.91 13.80 -3.55
N PHE A 119 2.66 12.54 -3.17
CA PHE A 119 1.61 12.19 -2.24
C PHE A 119 1.98 12.47 -0.78
N VAL A 120 3.17 12.04 -0.34
CA VAL A 120 3.58 12.18 1.07
C VAL A 120 4.05 13.61 1.41
N SER A 121 4.38 14.41 0.39
CA SER A 121 4.75 15.83 0.54
C SER A 121 3.58 16.79 0.30
N ALA A 122 2.37 16.28 0.02
CA ALA A 122 1.20 17.13 -0.14
C ALA A 122 0.81 17.80 1.18
N ASP A 123 0.38 19.05 1.10
CA ASP A 123 0.05 19.87 2.28
C ASP A 123 -1.05 19.25 3.16
N ASP A 124 -1.96 18.48 2.56
CA ASP A 124 -3.05 17.80 3.25
C ASP A 124 -2.66 16.46 3.86
N PHE A 125 -1.46 15.94 3.58
CA PHE A 125 -1.04 14.62 4.08
C PHE A 125 -1.00 14.58 5.61
N HIS A 126 -0.56 15.66 6.25
CA HIS A 126 -0.52 15.73 7.72
C HIS A 126 -1.91 15.79 8.38
N ASP A 127 -2.97 16.07 7.61
CA ASP A 127 -4.36 16.11 8.07
C ASP A 127 -5.09 14.76 7.95
N ARG A 128 -4.48 13.78 7.28
CA ARG A 128 -5.05 12.44 7.15
C ARG A 128 -5.13 11.72 8.50
N SER A 129 -6.00 10.71 8.57
CA SER A 129 -6.16 9.92 9.79
C SER A 129 -4.85 9.23 10.20
N PRO A 130 -4.61 9.00 11.51
CA PRO A 130 -3.44 8.24 11.97
C PRO A 130 -3.32 6.86 11.31
N ALA A 131 -4.45 6.21 11.03
CA ALA A 131 -4.50 4.92 10.36
C ALA A 131 -3.99 5.02 8.91
N GLU A 132 -4.41 6.05 8.15
CA GLU A 132 -3.93 6.30 6.79
C GLU A 132 -2.43 6.62 6.76
N LYS A 133 -1.95 7.53 7.61
CA LYS A 133 -0.51 7.87 7.70
C LYS A 133 0.34 6.62 7.96
N ARG A 134 -0.08 5.79 8.91
CA ARG A 134 0.60 4.55 9.24
C ARG A 134 0.59 3.56 8.07
N ALA A 135 -0.55 3.40 7.40
CA ALA A 135 -0.68 2.51 6.25
C ALA A 135 0.21 2.94 5.07
N VAL A 136 0.26 4.25 4.79
CA VAL A 136 1.15 4.83 3.76
C VAL A 136 2.62 4.56 4.08
N TYR A 137 3.04 4.80 5.31
CA TYR A 137 4.45 4.58 5.68
C TYR A 137 4.85 3.10 5.64
N LEU A 138 3.92 2.20 5.99
CA LEU A 138 4.16 0.76 5.82
C LEU A 138 4.27 0.36 4.36
N ALA A 139 3.39 0.90 3.50
CA ALA A 139 3.44 0.64 2.06
C ALA A 139 4.72 1.22 1.43
N LEU A 140 5.09 2.44 1.81
CA LEU A 140 6.32 3.09 1.37
C LEU A 140 7.57 2.30 1.78
N LYS A 141 7.61 1.78 3.01
CA LYS A 141 8.66 0.88 3.48
C LYS A 141 8.81 -0.36 2.58
N GLN A 142 7.70 -0.94 2.14
CA GLN A 142 7.70 -2.16 1.32
C GLN A 142 8.09 -1.89 -0.14
N THR A 143 7.73 -0.74 -0.68
CA THR A 143 7.87 -0.45 -2.11
C THR A 143 9.10 0.38 -2.46
N ALA A 144 9.58 1.23 -1.56
CA ALA A 144 10.69 2.15 -1.77
C ALA A 144 11.85 1.98 -0.77
N ALA A 145 11.63 1.28 0.36
CA ALA A 145 12.67 0.92 1.34
C ALA A 145 13.67 2.08 1.59
N ASP A 146 14.94 1.86 1.28
CA ASP A 146 16.02 2.82 1.52
C ASP A 146 15.90 4.13 0.70
N GLU A 147 15.20 4.12 -0.44
CA GLU A 147 14.94 5.34 -1.21
C GLU A 147 14.10 6.37 -0.42
N ALA A 148 13.28 5.90 0.53
CA ALA A 148 12.45 6.75 1.37
C ALA A 148 13.17 7.26 2.63
N VAL A 149 14.34 6.74 2.97
CA VAL A 149 15.09 7.12 4.17
C VAL A 149 15.39 8.64 4.24
N PRO A 150 15.81 9.32 3.17
CA PRO A 150 16.05 10.77 3.21
C PRO A 150 14.78 11.57 3.56
N TYR A 151 13.61 11.15 3.06
CA TYR A 151 12.33 11.77 3.41
C TYR A 151 12.03 11.63 4.90
N TRP A 152 12.10 10.41 5.45
CA TRP A 152 11.86 10.17 6.87
C TRP A 152 12.90 10.86 7.76
N GLN A 153 14.17 10.90 7.36
CA GLN A 153 15.22 11.64 8.08
C GLN A 153 14.90 13.14 8.15
N GLY A 154 14.39 13.71 7.05
CA GLY A 154 13.93 15.10 7.02
C GLY A 154 12.90 15.38 8.11
N LEU A 155 11.90 14.52 8.26
CA LEU A 155 10.86 14.64 9.29
C LEU A 155 11.43 14.57 10.72
N LEU A 156 12.46 13.76 10.98
CA LEU A 156 13.07 13.65 12.31
C LEU A 156 13.80 14.92 12.74
N THR A 157 14.26 15.71 11.80
CA THR A 157 15.08 16.91 12.05
C THR A 157 14.35 18.22 11.73
N GLU A 158 13.15 18.12 11.14
CA GLU A 158 12.37 19.29 10.78
C GLU A 158 11.87 20.01 12.04
N TRP A 159 12.21 21.31 12.14
CA TRP A 159 11.64 22.17 13.14
C TRP A 159 10.65 23.14 12.50
N SER A 160 9.42 23.19 13.05
CA SER A 160 8.39 24.05 12.50
C SER A 160 7.57 24.68 13.61
N TRP A 161 7.28 25.98 13.46
CA TRP A 161 6.36 26.72 14.33
C TRP A 161 4.89 26.40 14.02
N THR A 162 4.60 26.08 12.75
CA THR A 162 3.24 25.77 12.29
C THR A 162 3.00 24.26 12.29
N ASN A 163 1.79 23.83 12.65
CA ASN A 163 1.39 22.43 12.67
C ASN A 163 2.31 21.49 13.50
N ARG A 164 2.98 22.05 14.51
CA ARG A 164 4.00 21.34 15.29
C ARG A 164 3.56 19.94 15.74
N LYS A 165 2.36 19.80 16.32
CA LYS A 165 1.87 18.50 16.79
C LYS A 165 1.70 17.48 15.66
N LYS A 166 1.17 17.90 14.51
CA LYS A 166 0.98 17.03 13.35
C LYS A 166 2.30 16.59 12.73
N LYS A 167 3.27 17.50 12.67
CA LYS A 167 4.62 17.19 12.18
C LYS A 167 5.38 16.28 13.16
N GLU A 168 5.25 16.51 14.44
CA GLU A 168 5.80 15.63 15.47
C GLU A 168 5.21 14.21 15.37
N GLU A 169 3.90 14.07 15.14
CA GLU A 169 3.25 12.78 14.89
C GLU A 169 3.88 12.04 13.69
N LEU A 170 4.11 12.73 12.58
CA LEU A 170 4.76 12.16 11.41
C LEU A 170 6.21 11.75 11.71
N ALA A 171 6.95 12.55 12.46
CA ALA A 171 8.32 12.23 12.86
C ALA A 171 8.39 11.00 13.78
N LEU A 172 7.47 10.87 14.74
CA LEU A 172 7.39 9.70 15.61
C LEU A 172 7.08 8.42 14.80
N LEU A 173 6.17 8.53 13.84
CA LEU A 173 5.85 7.43 12.93
C LEU A 173 7.04 7.08 12.03
N ALA A 174 7.78 8.09 11.53
CA ALA A 174 8.99 7.87 10.75
C ALA A 174 10.06 7.13 11.56
N ALA A 175 10.27 7.47 12.83
CA ALA A 175 11.19 6.76 13.71
C ALA A 175 10.79 5.27 13.88
N ASP A 176 9.50 4.98 14.09
CA ASP A 176 8.99 3.60 14.19
C ASP A 176 9.25 2.80 12.91
N ILE A 177 9.02 3.39 11.74
CA ILE A 177 9.23 2.74 10.44
C ILE A 177 10.72 2.51 10.16
N LEU A 178 11.58 3.50 10.43
CA LEU A 178 13.04 3.36 10.28
C LEU A 178 13.60 2.25 11.20
N GLY A 179 13.11 2.18 12.43
CA GLY A 179 13.49 1.10 13.36
C GLY A 179 13.11 -0.30 12.84
N LYS A 180 11.96 -0.41 12.15
CA LYS A 180 11.50 -1.66 11.52
C LYS A 180 12.16 -1.94 10.16
N LEU A 181 12.69 -0.93 9.49
CA LEU A 181 13.47 -1.09 8.28
C LEU A 181 14.86 -1.66 8.61
N ALA A 182 15.48 -1.14 9.65
CA ALA A 182 16.72 -1.62 10.24
C ALA A 182 17.91 -1.75 9.27
N THR A 183 17.88 -1.06 8.12
CA THR A 183 19.02 -0.98 7.20
C THR A 183 20.10 -0.04 7.74
N PRO A 184 21.34 -0.13 7.27
CA PRO A 184 22.40 0.82 7.67
C PRO A 184 21.99 2.29 7.46
N ALA A 185 21.32 2.60 6.34
CA ALA A 185 20.81 3.94 6.05
C ALA A 185 19.75 4.38 7.08
N ALA A 186 18.82 3.49 7.43
CA ALA A 186 17.77 3.77 8.42
C ALA A 186 18.36 3.99 9.83
N VAL A 187 19.36 3.20 10.22
CA VAL A 187 20.06 3.36 11.50
C VAL A 187 20.77 4.71 11.55
N ALA A 188 21.50 5.09 10.49
CA ALA A 188 22.18 6.39 10.42
C ALA A 188 21.17 7.57 10.51
N ALA A 189 20.01 7.45 9.86
CA ALA A 189 18.95 8.46 9.95
C ALA A 189 18.39 8.58 11.39
N LEU A 190 18.20 7.45 12.10
CA LEU A 190 17.76 7.45 13.49
C LEU A 190 18.80 8.09 14.43
N GLU A 191 20.09 7.85 14.23
CA GLU A 191 21.17 8.48 15.00
C GLU A 191 21.20 9.99 14.80
N ILE A 192 20.93 10.47 13.57
CA ILE A 192 20.79 11.90 13.29
C ILE A 192 19.58 12.46 14.02
N GLY A 193 18.43 11.78 13.96
CA GLY A 193 17.21 12.18 14.66
C GLY A 193 17.39 12.18 16.19
N GLN A 194 18.14 11.24 16.75
CA GLN A 194 18.48 11.20 18.16
C GLN A 194 19.31 12.41 18.61
N LYS A 195 20.19 12.93 17.75
CA LYS A 195 21.05 14.08 18.04
C LYS A 195 20.32 15.41 17.83
N LYS A 196 19.56 15.54 16.75
CA LYS A 196 19.01 16.83 16.25
C LYS A 196 17.52 17.02 16.45
N GLY A 197 16.76 15.96 16.72
CA GLY A 197 15.31 16.00 16.87
C GLY A 197 14.83 16.71 18.15
N GLY A 198 13.54 17.03 18.22
CA GLY A 198 12.88 17.46 19.45
C GLY A 198 12.87 16.37 20.53
N ALA A 199 12.54 16.69 21.77
CA ALA A 199 12.63 15.76 22.90
C ALA A 199 11.89 14.43 22.66
N ALA A 200 10.64 14.49 22.18
CA ALA A 200 9.86 13.29 21.87
C ALA A 200 10.47 12.48 20.73
N VAL A 201 10.95 13.16 19.68
CA VAL A 201 11.60 12.51 18.53
C VAL A 201 12.91 11.83 18.94
N ARG A 202 13.74 12.47 19.78
CA ARG A 202 14.98 11.85 20.30
C ARG A 202 14.68 10.56 21.07
N GLN A 203 13.65 10.58 21.91
CA GLN A 203 13.25 9.37 22.67
C GLN A 203 12.73 8.28 21.74
N ALA A 204 11.92 8.62 20.73
CA ALA A 204 11.43 7.69 19.73
C ALA A 204 12.58 7.06 18.91
N CYS A 205 13.56 7.86 18.49
CA CYS A 205 14.73 7.37 17.78
C CYS A 205 15.56 6.40 18.67
N THR A 206 15.74 6.69 19.95
CA THR A 206 16.43 5.79 20.88
C THR A 206 15.72 4.44 20.98
N SER A 207 14.41 4.45 21.12
CA SER A 207 13.57 3.24 21.15
C SER A 207 13.67 2.46 19.83
N ALA A 208 13.60 3.16 18.69
CA ALA A 208 13.68 2.57 17.35
C ALA A 208 15.06 1.94 17.08
N LEU A 209 16.15 2.57 17.51
CA LEU A 209 17.51 2.00 17.45
C LEU A 209 17.61 0.70 18.23
N SER A 210 16.97 0.62 19.39
CA SER A 210 16.94 -0.62 20.17
C SER A 210 16.21 -1.76 19.44
N VAL A 211 15.17 -1.43 18.65
CA VAL A 211 14.45 -2.41 17.80
C VAL A 211 15.34 -2.87 16.66
N ALA A 212 15.94 -1.92 15.92
CA ALA A 212 16.83 -2.22 14.80
C ALA A 212 18.00 -3.14 15.21
N ASN A 213 18.64 -2.83 16.35
CA ASN A 213 19.76 -3.63 16.88
C ASN A 213 19.34 -5.06 17.27
N ARG A 214 18.11 -5.25 17.79
CA ARG A 214 17.59 -6.58 18.07
C ARG A 214 17.35 -7.40 16.81
N GLN A 215 16.80 -6.79 15.77
CA GLN A 215 16.59 -7.45 14.48
C GLN A 215 17.92 -7.87 13.85
N HIS A 216 18.93 -7.00 13.91
CA HIS A 216 20.26 -7.31 13.38
C HIS A 216 20.91 -8.50 14.11
N ARG A 217 20.76 -8.59 15.43
CA ARG A 217 21.27 -9.75 16.21
C ARG A 217 20.55 -11.05 15.87
N GLN A 218 19.26 -11.01 15.53
CA GLN A 218 18.47 -12.19 15.19
C GLN A 218 18.74 -12.68 13.75
N SER A 219 19.22 -11.81 12.87
CA SER A 219 19.54 -12.15 11.48
C SER A 219 20.99 -12.70 11.30
N ILE A 220 21.84 -12.65 12.35
CA ILE A 220 23.14 -13.29 12.34
C ILE A 220 22.94 -14.75 12.75
N PRO A 221 23.15 -15.76 11.84
CA PRO A 221 23.09 -17.16 12.24
C PRO A 221 24.07 -17.40 13.39
N SER A 222 23.62 -18.09 14.44
CA SER A 222 24.50 -18.57 15.50
C SER A 222 25.56 -19.49 14.89
N ALA A 223 26.69 -18.92 14.51
CA ALA A 223 27.88 -19.67 14.11
C ALA A 223 28.61 -20.16 15.39
N ALA A 224 27.94 -21.03 16.16
CA ALA A 224 28.55 -21.69 17.29
C ALA A 224 27.81 -23.00 17.54
N ASN A 225 28.12 -24.02 16.75
CA ASN A 225 28.17 -25.44 17.17
C ASN A 225 28.74 -26.26 15.99
N SER A 226 30.04 -26.23 15.90
CA SER A 226 30.79 -27.27 15.21
C SER A 226 31.90 -27.70 16.12
#